data_6d13b7e0163485617e0622442f442ef6
#
_entry.id   6d13b7e0163485617e0622442f442ef6
#
_cell.length_a   1.000
_cell.length_b   1.000
_cell.length_c   1.000
_cell.angle_alpha   90.00
_cell.angle_beta   90.00
_cell.angle_gamma   90.00
#
_symmetry.space_group_name_H-M   'P 1'
#
loop_
_entity.id
_entity.type
_entity.pdbx_description
1 polymer ?
#
loop_
_entity_poly.entity_id
_entity_poly.type
_entity_poly.pdbx_seq_one_letter_code
_entity_poly.pdbx_strand_id
1 'polypeptide(L)'
;LHTAYRRQRQMCIRDSNEADLQAHNGIIANPNCSTTQMVVALEPVRRAFGLRRVIVSTYQAASGAGQSAWEELVAQTEAHNAGEEMVANILPVKGADKHYPLAYNLLPQIDVFEDDGYTHEEWKMIHETKKIMFGDKNSKSVKVTGTAVRVPVPVGHGETIYFETEPN
;
A
#
# COMPACT_ATOMS: atom_id res chain seq x y z
N LEU A 1 -15.76 3.05 -19.34
CA LEU A 1 -15.25 4.39 -19.00
C LEU A 1 -14.03 4.38 -18.06
N HIS A 2 -13.88 3.40 -17.16
CA HIS A 2 -12.75 3.37 -16.21
C HIS A 2 -11.40 2.93 -16.80
N THR A 3 -11.37 2.17 -17.87
CA THR A 3 -10.12 1.63 -18.46
C THR A 3 -9.34 2.63 -19.31
N ALA A 4 -10.02 3.56 -19.98
CA ALA A 4 -9.36 4.60 -20.79
C ALA A 4 -8.68 5.67 -19.92
N TYR A 5 -9.26 6.02 -18.78
CA TYR A 5 -8.71 6.99 -17.86
C TYR A 5 -7.46 6.50 -17.11
N ARG A 6 -7.28 5.18 -16.90
CA ARG A 6 -6.10 4.63 -16.23
C ARG A 6 -4.80 4.82 -17.02
N ARG A 7 -4.86 4.94 -18.35
CA ARG A 7 -3.67 5.11 -19.20
C ARG A 7 -3.08 6.53 -19.19
N GLN A 8 -3.86 7.54 -18.78
CA GLN A 8 -3.46 8.96 -18.82
C GLN A 8 -3.10 9.53 -17.44
N ARG A 9 -3.19 8.74 -16.36
CA ARG A 9 -2.87 9.21 -15.03
C ARG A 9 -1.36 9.28 -14.84
N GLN A 10 -0.84 10.47 -14.59
CA GLN A 10 0.50 10.65 -14.07
C GLN A 10 0.45 10.40 -12.55
N MET A 11 1.21 9.42 -12.08
CA MET A 11 1.43 9.24 -10.65
C MET A 11 2.59 10.14 -10.25
N CYS A 12 2.34 11.04 -9.32
CA CYS A 12 3.34 11.99 -8.88
C CYS A 12 3.36 12.09 -7.36
N ILE A 13 4.56 12.00 -6.82
CA ILE A 13 4.88 12.48 -5.48
C ILE A 13 5.84 13.66 -5.67
N ARG A 14 5.42 14.85 -5.23
CA ARG A 14 6.13 16.11 -5.46
C ARG A 14 7.64 16.02 -5.26
N ASP A 15 8.07 15.35 -4.19
CA ASP A 15 9.48 15.31 -3.82
C ASP A 15 10.28 14.21 -4.57
N SER A 16 9.59 13.30 -5.28
CA SER A 16 10.21 12.15 -5.95
C SER A 16 10.25 12.29 -7.48
N ASN A 17 9.15 12.76 -8.10
CA ASN A 17 9.04 12.88 -9.55
C ASN A 17 8.30 14.15 -10.00
N GLU A 18 8.63 15.30 -9.42
CA GLU A 18 7.99 16.60 -9.70
C GLU A 18 7.96 16.95 -11.21
N ALA A 19 8.98 16.54 -11.97
CA ALA A 19 9.05 16.77 -13.41
C ALA A 19 7.86 16.17 -14.18
N ASP A 20 7.26 15.07 -13.69
CA ASP A 20 6.11 14.43 -14.31
C ASP A 20 4.83 15.28 -14.19
N LEU A 21 4.80 16.22 -13.23
CA LEU A 21 3.71 17.19 -13.11
C LEU A 21 3.63 18.13 -14.31
N GLN A 22 4.75 18.41 -14.96
CA GLN A 22 4.81 19.30 -16.13
C GLN A 22 4.20 18.63 -17.37
N ALA A 23 4.19 17.30 -17.42
CA ALA A 23 3.77 16.53 -18.59
C ALA A 23 2.33 15.97 -18.46
N HIS A 24 1.55 16.36 -17.44
CA HIS A 24 0.22 15.81 -17.22
C HIS A 24 -0.82 16.32 -18.25
N ASN A 25 -1.77 15.46 -18.61
CA ASN A 25 -2.91 15.77 -19.48
C ASN A 25 -4.22 15.92 -18.67
N GLY A 26 -4.21 16.79 -17.65
CA GLY A 26 -5.38 17.14 -16.86
C GLY A 26 -5.68 16.23 -15.67
N ILE A 27 -5.08 15.01 -15.57
CA ILE A 27 -5.32 14.08 -14.47
C ILE A 27 -4.00 13.74 -13.79
N ILE A 28 -3.92 14.06 -12.50
CA ILE A 28 -2.83 13.68 -11.62
C ILE A 28 -3.41 12.71 -10.58
N ALA A 29 -2.80 11.54 -10.43
CA ALA A 29 -3.21 10.54 -9.46
C ALA A 29 -2.18 10.46 -8.32
N ASN A 30 -2.64 10.46 -7.09
CA ASN A 30 -1.81 10.07 -5.98
C ASN A 30 -1.53 8.56 -6.04
N PRO A 31 -0.33 8.12 -5.69
CA PRO A 31 -0.03 6.71 -5.52
C PRO A 31 -0.75 6.12 -4.29
N ASN A 32 -0.62 4.81 -4.14
CA ASN A 32 -1.07 4.08 -2.96
C ASN A 32 -0.49 4.69 -1.67
N CYS A 33 -1.25 4.63 -0.58
CA CYS A 33 -0.88 5.24 0.71
C CYS A 33 0.47 4.74 1.26
N SER A 34 0.71 3.43 1.19
CA SER A 34 1.98 2.83 1.62
C SER A 34 3.12 3.17 0.66
N THR A 35 2.88 3.14 -0.66
CA THR A 35 3.87 3.59 -1.64
C THR A 35 4.32 5.02 -1.39
N THR A 36 3.39 5.92 -1.06
CA THR A 36 3.69 7.34 -0.87
C THR A 36 4.75 7.55 0.22
N GLN A 37 4.55 7.02 1.40
CA GLN A 37 5.48 7.22 2.52
C GLN A 37 6.83 6.53 2.28
N MET A 38 6.83 5.33 1.70
CA MET A 38 8.04 4.60 1.36
C MET A 38 8.90 5.36 0.33
N VAL A 39 8.30 5.84 -0.75
CA VAL A 39 9.04 6.53 -1.84
C VAL A 39 9.60 7.86 -1.36
N VAL A 40 8.88 8.62 -0.55
CA VAL A 40 9.38 9.87 0.06
C VAL A 40 10.65 9.61 0.90
N ALA A 41 10.66 8.51 1.67
CA ALA A 41 11.82 8.15 2.48
C ALA A 41 13.00 7.62 1.65
N LEU A 42 12.73 6.84 0.59
CA LEU A 42 13.77 6.16 -0.20
C LEU A 42 14.36 7.01 -1.33
N GLU A 43 13.66 8.02 -1.85
CA GLU A 43 14.14 8.81 -2.99
C GLU A 43 15.44 9.57 -2.70
N PRO A 44 15.65 10.22 -1.54
CA PRO A 44 16.94 10.80 -1.19
C PRO A 44 18.07 9.76 -1.15
N VAL A 45 17.80 8.56 -0.64
CA VAL A 45 18.77 7.45 -0.60
C VAL A 45 19.13 7.01 -2.03
N ARG A 46 18.12 6.82 -2.89
CA ARG A 46 18.33 6.44 -4.29
C ARG A 46 19.19 7.45 -5.04
N ARG A 47 18.93 8.75 -4.81
CA ARG A 47 19.71 9.82 -5.46
C ARG A 47 21.17 9.86 -5.00
N ALA A 48 21.40 9.58 -3.73
CA ALA A 48 22.75 9.67 -3.15
C ALA A 48 23.59 8.40 -3.39
N PHE A 49 22.96 7.22 -3.35
CA PHE A 49 23.67 5.93 -3.26
C PHE A 49 23.19 4.88 -4.28
N GLY A 50 22.22 5.22 -5.15
CA GLY A 50 21.52 4.22 -5.92
C GLY A 50 20.59 3.34 -5.06
N LEU A 51 19.77 2.54 -5.70
CA LEU A 51 18.86 1.62 -5.01
C LEU A 51 18.69 0.36 -5.84
N ARG A 52 19.09 -0.78 -5.29
CA ARG A 52 19.13 -2.06 -5.98
C ARG A 52 18.02 -3.01 -5.54
N ARG A 53 17.68 -2.99 -4.26
CA ARG A 53 16.64 -3.83 -3.69
C ARG A 53 15.87 -3.09 -2.59
N VAL A 54 14.57 -3.37 -2.52
CA VAL A 54 13.69 -2.94 -1.44
C VAL A 54 12.84 -4.13 -1.00
N ILE A 55 12.81 -4.38 0.29
CA ILE A 55 11.88 -5.33 0.93
C ILE A 55 11.11 -4.54 1.97
N VAL A 56 9.80 -4.47 1.82
CA VAL A 56 8.93 -3.70 2.71
C VAL A 56 7.88 -4.59 3.37
N SER A 57 7.67 -4.42 4.66
CA SER A 57 6.51 -4.96 5.37
C SER A 57 5.70 -3.81 5.92
N THR A 58 4.40 -3.77 5.62
CA THR A 58 3.51 -2.70 6.05
C THR A 58 2.61 -3.15 7.19
N TYR A 59 2.29 -2.22 8.07
CA TYR A 59 1.34 -2.36 9.16
C TYR A 59 0.25 -1.32 8.94
N GLN A 60 -0.82 -1.72 8.24
CA GLN A 60 -1.81 -0.78 7.73
C GLN A 60 -3.03 -0.67 8.64
N ALA A 61 -3.38 0.55 8.99
CA ALA A 61 -4.53 0.88 9.82
C ALA A 61 -5.88 0.54 9.13
N ALA A 62 -6.92 0.30 9.93
CA ALA A 62 -8.27 0.00 9.48
C ALA A 62 -8.86 1.09 8.55
N SER A 63 -8.56 2.37 8.80
CA SER A 63 -9.04 3.50 7.98
C SER A 63 -8.62 3.44 6.52
N GLY A 64 -7.53 2.73 6.18
CA GLY A 64 -7.13 2.48 4.79
C GLY A 64 -8.13 1.64 3.99
N ALA A 65 -9.00 0.87 4.65
CA ALA A 65 -10.12 0.16 4.04
C ALA A 65 -11.44 0.95 4.07
N GLY A 66 -11.39 2.21 4.54
CA GLY A 66 -12.54 3.11 4.59
C GLY A 66 -13.19 3.20 5.96
N GLN A 67 -14.15 4.12 6.08
CA GLN A 67 -14.87 4.42 7.32
C GLN A 67 -15.53 3.17 7.93
N SER A 68 -16.15 2.33 7.11
CA SER A 68 -16.85 1.13 7.59
C SER A 68 -15.90 0.11 8.26
N ALA A 69 -14.66 -0.02 7.78
CA ALA A 69 -13.69 -0.91 8.39
C ALA A 69 -13.18 -0.38 9.75
N TRP A 70 -13.05 0.93 9.86
CA TRP A 70 -12.73 1.58 11.12
C TRP A 70 -13.85 1.43 12.15
N GLU A 71 -15.11 1.67 11.75
CA GLU A 71 -16.29 1.50 12.61
C GLU A 71 -16.45 0.04 13.07
N GLU A 72 -16.20 -0.93 12.16
CA GLU A 72 -16.22 -2.35 12.49
C GLU A 72 -15.14 -2.71 13.53
N LEU A 73 -13.91 -2.17 13.40
CA LEU A 73 -12.86 -2.36 14.40
C LEU A 73 -13.26 -1.85 15.78
N VAL A 74 -13.90 -0.68 15.86
CA VAL A 74 -14.40 -0.12 17.13
C VAL A 74 -15.45 -1.04 17.74
N ALA A 75 -16.46 -1.43 16.95
CA ALA A 75 -17.53 -2.32 17.41
C ALA A 75 -17.01 -3.70 17.88
N GLN A 76 -16.05 -4.28 17.15
CA GLN A 76 -15.38 -5.53 17.54
C GLN A 76 -14.64 -5.39 18.87
N THR A 77 -13.97 -4.25 19.09
CA THR A 77 -13.24 -3.97 20.33
C THR A 77 -14.21 -3.86 21.52
N GLU A 78 -15.35 -3.18 21.32
CA GLU A 78 -16.39 -3.04 22.33
C GLU A 78 -17.04 -4.39 22.67
N ALA A 79 -17.39 -5.20 21.65
CA ALA A 79 -17.93 -6.53 21.81
C ALA A 79 -16.99 -7.44 22.59
N HIS A 80 -15.69 -7.45 22.22
CA HIS A 80 -14.68 -8.22 22.94
C HIS A 80 -14.61 -7.85 24.43
N ASN A 81 -14.57 -6.54 24.71
CA ASN A 81 -14.52 -6.06 26.12
C ASN A 81 -15.77 -6.39 26.92
N ALA A 82 -16.92 -6.51 26.25
CA ALA A 82 -18.17 -6.95 26.86
C ALA A 82 -18.30 -8.50 27.01
N GLY A 83 -17.35 -9.27 26.46
CA GLY A 83 -17.42 -10.73 26.42
C GLY A 83 -18.41 -11.25 25.37
N GLU A 84 -18.71 -10.43 24.37
CA GLU A 84 -19.62 -10.75 23.27
C GLU A 84 -18.85 -11.23 22.03
N GLU A 85 -19.55 -11.83 21.07
CA GLU A 85 -18.97 -12.29 19.81
C GLU A 85 -18.64 -11.10 18.89
N MET A 86 -17.42 -11.09 18.34
CA MET A 86 -16.97 -10.09 17.36
C MET A 86 -17.52 -10.43 15.97
N VAL A 87 -18.31 -9.54 15.40
CA VAL A 87 -18.85 -9.69 14.04
C VAL A 87 -17.85 -9.11 13.02
N ALA A 88 -17.66 -9.82 11.90
CA ALA A 88 -16.79 -9.39 10.80
C ALA A 88 -17.54 -9.46 9.47
N ASN A 89 -17.65 -8.32 8.77
CA ASN A 89 -18.38 -8.20 7.51
C ASN A 89 -17.59 -7.40 6.43
N ILE A 90 -16.45 -6.80 6.79
CA ILE A 90 -15.74 -5.86 5.92
C ILE A 90 -14.38 -6.41 5.48
N LEU A 91 -13.59 -6.91 6.43
CA LEU A 91 -12.20 -7.29 6.17
C LEU A 91 -12.03 -8.81 5.99
N PRO A 92 -11.05 -9.23 5.14
CA PRO A 92 -9.99 -8.45 4.52
C PRO A 92 -10.45 -7.62 3.31
N VAL A 93 -11.51 -8.05 2.62
CA VAL A 93 -12.04 -7.40 1.40
C VAL A 93 -13.56 -7.37 1.48
N LYS A 94 -14.16 -6.21 1.33
CA LYS A 94 -15.61 -6.05 1.26
C LYS A 94 -16.14 -6.80 0.03
N GLY A 95 -16.98 -7.79 0.25
CA GLY A 95 -17.51 -8.66 -0.81
C GLY A 95 -16.76 -9.98 -0.97
N ALA A 96 -15.79 -10.29 -0.10
CA ALA A 96 -15.25 -11.64 0.02
C ALA A 96 -16.29 -12.60 0.63
N ASP A 97 -16.16 -13.90 0.33
CA ASP A 97 -17.04 -14.94 0.90
C ASP A 97 -16.81 -15.14 2.41
N LYS A 98 -15.62 -14.76 2.88
CA LYS A 98 -15.25 -14.88 4.30
C LYS A 98 -14.63 -13.58 4.81
N HIS A 99 -15.04 -13.20 6.00
CA HIS A 99 -14.51 -12.07 6.73
C HIS A 99 -13.94 -12.51 8.06
N TYR A 100 -12.99 -11.74 8.55
CA TYR A 100 -12.29 -12.03 9.79
C TYR A 100 -12.21 -10.78 10.67
N PRO A 101 -12.39 -10.91 11.99
CA PRO A 101 -12.26 -9.77 12.89
C PRO A 101 -10.83 -9.25 12.87
N LEU A 102 -10.72 -7.92 12.92
CA LEU A 102 -9.43 -7.24 13.01
C LEU A 102 -9.03 -6.96 14.46
N ALA A 103 -10.00 -6.70 15.35
CA ALA A 103 -9.69 -6.47 16.76
C ALA A 103 -8.91 -7.65 17.34
N TYR A 104 -7.79 -7.37 18.00
CA TYR A 104 -6.86 -8.35 18.58
C TYR A 104 -6.28 -9.36 17.58
N ASN A 105 -6.24 -9.02 16.29
CA ASN A 105 -5.81 -9.90 15.22
C ASN A 105 -4.92 -9.16 14.19
N LEU A 106 -4.28 -9.93 13.32
CA LEU A 106 -3.54 -9.46 12.15
C LEU A 106 -4.11 -10.13 10.91
N LEU A 107 -4.38 -9.35 9.86
CA LEU A 107 -4.85 -9.89 8.59
C LEU A 107 -3.76 -9.69 7.52
N PRO A 108 -2.98 -10.74 7.17
CA PRO A 108 -1.93 -10.67 6.17
C PRO A 108 -2.50 -10.73 4.74
N GLN A 109 -3.58 -10.00 4.54
CA GLN A 109 -4.25 -9.84 3.26
C GLN A 109 -4.84 -8.44 3.20
N ILE A 110 -4.44 -7.65 2.22
CA ILE A 110 -5.06 -6.36 1.89
C ILE A 110 -5.37 -6.38 0.41
N ASP A 111 -6.67 -6.18 0.07
CA ASP A 111 -7.20 -6.36 -1.28
C ASP A 111 -7.23 -7.86 -1.71
N VAL A 112 -7.57 -8.15 -2.95
CA VAL A 112 -7.69 -9.51 -3.49
C VAL A 112 -6.32 -10.12 -3.76
N PHE A 113 -6.25 -11.45 -3.69
CA PHE A 113 -5.07 -12.18 -4.16
C PHE A 113 -5.07 -12.25 -5.69
N GLU A 114 -3.89 -12.10 -6.28
CA GLU A 114 -3.59 -12.38 -7.67
C GLU A 114 -3.15 -13.86 -7.84
N ASP A 115 -3.06 -14.33 -9.07
CA ASP A 115 -2.74 -15.74 -9.38
C ASP A 115 -1.36 -16.20 -8.88
N ASP A 116 -0.45 -15.28 -8.63
CA ASP A 116 0.91 -15.53 -8.16
C ASP A 116 1.06 -15.52 -6.62
N GLY A 117 -0.04 -15.34 -5.92
CA GLY A 117 -0.08 -15.34 -4.46
C GLY A 117 0.24 -14.01 -3.78
N TYR A 118 0.58 -12.97 -4.55
CA TYR A 118 0.62 -11.59 -4.04
C TYR A 118 -0.79 -11.01 -3.99
N THR A 119 -1.02 -10.09 -3.07
CA THR A 119 -2.24 -9.28 -3.07
C THR A 119 -2.12 -8.11 -4.05
N HIS A 120 -3.26 -7.61 -4.51
CA HIS A 120 -3.30 -6.43 -5.37
C HIS A 120 -2.65 -5.19 -4.70
N GLU A 121 -2.73 -5.09 -3.38
CA GLU A 121 -2.05 -4.04 -2.60
C GLU A 121 -0.52 -4.15 -2.69
N GLU A 122 0.02 -5.35 -2.57
CA GLU A 122 1.47 -5.60 -2.69
C GLU A 122 1.97 -5.29 -4.10
N TRP A 123 1.20 -5.65 -5.13
CA TRP A 123 1.50 -5.28 -6.51
C TRP A 123 1.46 -3.78 -6.77
N LYS A 124 0.53 -3.04 -6.14
CA LYS A 124 0.55 -1.57 -6.20
C LYS A 124 1.87 -1.02 -5.69
N MET A 125 2.32 -1.43 -4.52
CA MET A 125 3.60 -0.98 -3.96
C MET A 125 4.77 -1.29 -4.90
N ILE A 126 4.83 -2.50 -5.45
CA ILE A 126 5.90 -2.92 -6.36
C ILE A 126 5.91 -2.07 -7.64
N HIS A 127 4.76 -1.97 -8.31
CA HIS A 127 4.66 -1.29 -9.60
C HIS A 127 4.77 0.23 -9.49
N GLU A 128 4.17 0.82 -8.48
CA GLU A 128 4.19 2.27 -8.28
C GLU A 128 5.58 2.75 -7.85
N THR A 129 6.26 2.04 -6.96
CA THR A 129 7.66 2.34 -6.60
C THR A 129 8.55 2.36 -7.83
N LYS A 130 8.47 1.32 -8.66
CA LYS A 130 9.25 1.26 -9.90
C LYS A 130 8.88 2.37 -10.87
N LYS A 131 7.60 2.65 -11.04
CA LYS A 131 7.14 3.71 -11.93
C LYS A 131 7.58 5.09 -11.48
N ILE A 132 7.42 5.42 -10.20
CA ILE A 132 7.71 6.74 -9.65
C ILE A 132 9.21 7.00 -9.60
N MET A 133 9.99 6.03 -9.11
CA MET A 133 11.43 6.22 -8.89
C MET A 133 12.30 5.91 -10.11
N PHE A 134 11.80 5.09 -11.05
CA PHE A 134 12.57 4.59 -12.20
C PHE A 134 11.87 4.80 -13.56
N GLY A 135 10.72 5.47 -13.59
CA GLY A 135 9.99 5.84 -14.80
C GLY A 135 9.20 4.72 -15.47
N ASP A 136 9.37 3.45 -15.07
CA ASP A 136 8.68 2.29 -15.64
C ASP A 136 8.27 1.30 -14.54
N LYS A 137 6.98 0.95 -14.49
CA LYS A 137 6.44 -0.04 -13.55
C LYS A 137 7.07 -1.43 -13.66
N ASN A 138 7.66 -1.76 -14.80
CA ASN A 138 8.34 -3.02 -15.09
C ASN A 138 9.86 -2.91 -15.00
N SER A 139 10.39 -1.78 -14.51
CA SER A 139 11.83 -1.56 -14.39
C SER A 139 12.52 -2.74 -13.72
N LYS A 140 13.64 -3.15 -14.31
CA LYS A 140 14.53 -4.19 -13.78
C LYS A 140 15.70 -3.62 -12.97
N SER A 141 15.81 -2.29 -12.93
CA SER A 141 16.89 -1.57 -12.21
C SER A 141 16.79 -1.76 -10.70
N VAL A 142 15.60 -2.07 -10.17
CA VAL A 142 15.37 -2.33 -8.75
C VAL A 142 14.52 -3.57 -8.56
N LYS A 143 14.85 -4.36 -7.54
CA LYS A 143 14.00 -5.46 -7.06
C LYS A 143 13.16 -4.94 -5.89
N VAL A 144 11.85 -5.05 -5.99
CA VAL A 144 10.92 -4.63 -4.93
C VAL A 144 10.05 -5.81 -4.55
N THR A 145 9.93 -6.07 -3.26
CA THR A 145 9.04 -7.08 -2.68
C THR A 145 8.30 -6.45 -1.50
N GLY A 146 7.01 -6.66 -1.42
CA GLY A 146 6.16 -6.15 -0.35
C GLY A 146 5.36 -7.24 0.34
N THR A 147 5.09 -7.06 1.63
CA THR A 147 4.11 -7.82 2.40
C THR A 147 3.19 -6.82 3.09
N ALA A 148 1.90 -6.93 2.83
CA ALA A 148 0.91 -5.99 3.35
C ALA A 148 0.05 -6.65 4.43
N VAL A 149 0.06 -6.08 5.64
CA VAL A 149 -0.70 -6.59 6.79
C VAL A 149 -1.64 -5.52 7.33
N ARG A 150 -2.92 -5.87 7.51
CA ARG A 150 -3.88 -5.04 8.22
C ARG A 150 -3.72 -5.27 9.72
N VAL A 151 -3.58 -4.20 10.49
CA VAL A 151 -3.39 -4.23 11.95
C VAL A 151 -4.51 -3.51 12.67
N PRO A 152 -4.80 -3.84 13.96
CA PRO A 152 -5.91 -3.26 14.72
C PRO A 152 -5.59 -1.84 15.22
N VAL A 153 -5.19 -0.97 14.31
CA VAL A 153 -4.91 0.45 14.55
C VAL A 153 -5.94 1.27 13.77
N PRO A 154 -6.58 2.24 14.38
CA PRO A 154 -7.62 3.04 13.72
C PRO A 154 -7.08 3.83 12.51
N VAL A 155 -6.00 4.59 12.69
CA VAL A 155 -5.44 5.53 11.70
C VAL A 155 -3.91 5.48 11.73
N GLY A 156 -3.30 5.66 10.56
CA GLY A 156 -1.84 5.74 10.40
C GLY A 156 -1.22 4.39 10.04
N HIS A 157 -0.41 4.37 8.97
CA HIS A 157 0.31 3.17 8.54
C HIS A 157 1.76 3.23 9.02
N GLY A 158 2.29 2.09 9.45
CA GLY A 158 3.71 1.89 9.70
C GLY A 158 4.34 1.01 8.64
N GLU A 159 5.66 1.13 8.45
CA GLU A 159 6.42 0.30 7.53
C GLU A 159 7.78 -0.05 8.12
N THR A 160 8.21 -1.28 7.87
CA THR A 160 9.60 -1.70 8.06
C THR A 160 10.20 -1.91 6.67
N ILE A 161 11.28 -1.20 6.37
CA ILE A 161 11.90 -1.22 5.05
C ILE A 161 13.36 -1.64 5.17
N TYR A 162 13.72 -2.74 4.51
CA TYR A 162 15.09 -3.11 4.23
C TYR A 162 15.43 -2.70 2.80
N PHE A 163 16.58 -2.10 2.57
CA PHE A 163 17.03 -1.73 1.22
C PHE A 163 18.52 -1.98 1.03
N GLU A 164 18.90 -2.20 -0.23
CA GLU A 164 20.28 -2.34 -0.67
C GLU A 164 20.59 -1.23 -1.68
N THR A 165 21.72 -0.57 -1.48
CA THR A 165 22.26 0.44 -2.41
C THR A 165 23.21 -0.20 -3.42
N GLU A 166 23.62 0.56 -4.43
CA GLU A 166 24.72 0.15 -5.29
C GLU A 166 26.02 0.05 -4.48
N PRO A 167 26.93 -0.87 -4.85
CA PRO A 167 28.25 -0.91 -4.25
C PRO A 167 29.02 0.36 -4.54
N ASN A 168 29.75 0.87 -3.55
CA ASN A 168 30.69 1.97 -3.72
C ASN A 168 31.91 1.54 -4.55
#